data_a8f66f76da36cff554525c76b990f1c5
#
_entry.id   a8f66f76da36cff554525c76b990f1c5
#
_cell.length_a   1.000
_cell.length_b   1.000
_cell.length_c   1.000
_cell.angle_alpha   90.00
_cell.angle_beta   90.00
_cell.angle_gamma   90.00
#
_symmetry.space_group_name_H-M   'P 1'
#
loop_
_entity.id
_entity.type
_entity.pdbx_description
1 polymer ?
#
loop_
_entity_poly.entity_id
_entity_poly.type
_entity_poly.pdbx_seq_one_letter_code
_entity_poly.pdbx_strand_id
1 'polypeptide(L)'
;MKKRFQGAISLHSKGTEEFISPSDFGVSAIWKIRDFDITDCGGTAENIDMVGEAEMSCLNLEMMFDNGITIQDAFEDSPTINIAEYYDEIFTKNGEIRKSFLKNGVDELGLSTAGALHILQLVFIDSKYSGFNLVANVTKIYLENFARNTDLVFLQAFPLQHSEDTDLVKKATKIYRHDFTANSKETDIKRLAEHYKRIGFPRIGKTAHFFGTAESFRVGIERAMEN
;
A
#
# COMPACT_ATOMS: atom_id res chain seq x y z
N MET A 1 26.79 10.86 7.23
CA MET A 1 26.78 9.50 6.63
C MET A 1 25.43 9.29 5.95
N LYS A 2 25.39 8.98 4.66
CA LYS A 2 24.12 8.67 3.98
C LYS A 2 23.79 7.20 4.26
N LYS A 3 22.74 6.92 5.02
CA LYS A 3 22.24 5.57 5.17
C LYS A 3 21.68 5.08 3.84
N ARG A 4 22.01 3.85 3.48
CA ARG A 4 21.40 3.16 2.32
C ARG A 4 20.49 2.05 2.83
N PHE A 5 19.32 1.94 2.22
CA PHE A 5 18.37 0.90 2.52
C PHE A 5 18.22 -0.01 1.31
N GLN A 6 18.18 -1.30 1.56
CA GLN A 6 17.93 -2.31 0.52
C GLN A 6 16.58 -2.95 0.79
N GLY A 7 15.75 -3.05 -0.23
CA GLY A 7 14.47 -3.78 -0.20
C GLY A 7 14.57 -5.11 -0.93
N ALA A 8 13.91 -6.13 -0.42
CA ALA A 8 13.66 -7.37 -1.14
C ALA A 8 12.14 -7.52 -1.31
N ILE A 9 11.70 -7.87 -2.52
CA ILE A 9 10.29 -8.11 -2.83
C ILE A 9 10.09 -9.61 -2.91
N SER A 10 9.12 -10.12 -2.17
CA SER A 10 8.61 -11.48 -2.36
C SER A 10 7.24 -11.37 -3.00
N LEU A 11 7.09 -11.91 -4.21
CA LEU A 11 5.80 -12.00 -4.88
C LEU A 11 5.16 -13.35 -4.53
N HIS A 12 3.95 -13.30 -4.05
CA HIS A 12 3.15 -14.49 -3.78
C HIS A 12 1.92 -14.44 -4.69
N SER A 13 1.83 -15.35 -5.66
CA SER A 13 0.60 -15.62 -6.40
C SER A 13 -0.03 -16.89 -5.83
N LYS A 14 -1.32 -16.88 -5.61
CA LYS A 14 -2.10 -18.08 -5.34
C LYS A 14 -2.84 -18.44 -6.62
N GLY A 15 -2.24 -19.25 -7.48
CA GLY A 15 -2.93 -19.88 -8.60
C GLY A 15 -3.03 -21.38 -8.32
N THR A 16 -4.21 -21.96 -8.44
CA THR A 16 -4.44 -23.40 -8.54
C THR A 16 -4.87 -23.73 -9.96
N GLU A 17 -4.27 -24.75 -10.55
CA GLU A 17 -4.37 -25.07 -12.00
C GLU A 17 -5.79 -25.50 -12.46
N GLU A 18 -6.79 -25.61 -11.60
CA GLU A 18 -8.07 -26.25 -11.98
C GLU A 18 -9.32 -25.36 -11.97
N PHE A 19 -9.31 -24.19 -11.31
CA PHE A 19 -10.42 -23.24 -11.33
C PHE A 19 -9.90 -21.81 -11.29
N ILE A 20 -10.38 -20.99 -12.23
CA ILE A 20 -10.14 -19.54 -12.18
C ILE A 20 -10.99 -18.97 -11.05
N SER A 21 -10.34 -18.66 -9.94
CA SER A 21 -10.94 -17.97 -8.79
C SER A 21 -10.63 -16.48 -8.86
N PRO A 22 -11.50 -15.59 -8.37
CA PRO A 22 -11.19 -14.16 -8.23
C PRO A 22 -9.86 -13.88 -7.51
N SER A 23 -9.48 -14.73 -6.55
CA SER A 23 -8.18 -14.65 -5.86
C SER A 23 -6.97 -14.91 -6.75
N ASP A 24 -7.13 -15.55 -7.91
CA ASP A 24 -6.04 -15.85 -8.85
C ASP A 24 -5.55 -14.59 -9.59
N PHE A 25 -6.34 -13.52 -9.56
CA PHE A 25 -5.99 -12.22 -10.15
C PHE A 25 -5.28 -11.28 -9.18
N GLY A 26 -5.09 -11.72 -7.93
CA GLY A 26 -4.41 -10.96 -6.89
C GLY A 26 -2.96 -11.38 -6.70
N VAL A 27 -2.06 -10.41 -6.59
CA VAL A 27 -0.66 -10.63 -6.23
C VAL A 27 -0.36 -9.79 -4.99
N SER A 28 0.14 -10.44 -3.93
CA SER A 28 0.64 -9.73 -2.76
C SER A 28 2.16 -9.58 -2.84
N ALA A 29 2.64 -8.36 -2.68
CA ALA A 29 4.06 -8.07 -2.58
C ALA A 29 4.42 -7.67 -1.15
N ILE A 30 5.32 -8.41 -0.51
CA ILE A 30 5.84 -8.08 0.80
C ILE A 30 7.23 -7.49 0.64
N TRP A 31 7.39 -6.24 1.07
CA TRP A 31 8.66 -5.54 1.09
C TRP A 31 9.30 -5.63 2.47
N LYS A 32 10.50 -6.19 2.51
CA LYS A 32 11.34 -6.17 3.72
C LYS A 32 12.46 -5.16 3.51
N ILE A 33 12.46 -4.10 4.30
CA ILE A 33 13.44 -3.03 4.24
C ILE A 33 14.53 -3.35 5.27
N ARG A 34 15.79 -3.28 4.85
CA ARG A 34 16.95 -3.56 5.70
C ARG A 34 17.88 -2.36 5.72
N ASP A 35 18.49 -2.08 6.88
CA ASP A 35 19.58 -1.11 7.00
C ASP A 35 20.86 -1.75 6.46
N PHE A 36 21.51 -1.10 5.53
CA PHE A 36 22.74 -1.58 4.92
C PHE A 36 23.86 -0.57 5.19
N ASP A 37 24.82 -0.94 6.01
CA ASP A 37 26.03 -0.16 6.20
C ASP A 37 27.09 -0.60 5.18
N ILE A 38 27.51 0.34 4.30
CA ILE A 38 28.44 0.05 3.18
C ILE A 38 29.83 -0.27 3.69
N THR A 39 30.15 0.04 4.94
CA THR A 39 31.47 -0.24 5.52
C THR A 39 31.75 -1.73 5.71
N ASP A 40 30.72 -2.57 5.68
CA ASP A 40 30.81 -4.02 5.88
C ASP A 40 30.68 -4.85 4.58
N CYS A 41 31.35 -4.44 3.51
CA CYS A 41 31.42 -5.24 2.27
C CYS A 41 32.11 -6.61 2.42
N GLY A 42 32.38 -7.07 3.63
CA GLY A 42 32.99 -8.37 3.93
C GLY A 42 32.29 -9.19 5.01
N GLY A 43 31.20 -8.70 5.58
CA GLY A 43 30.43 -9.39 6.63
C GLY A 43 29.36 -10.32 6.05
N THR A 44 29.20 -11.49 6.63
CA THR A 44 28.09 -12.41 6.37
C THR A 44 26.76 -11.73 6.72
N ALA A 45 25.72 -12.01 5.92
CA ALA A 45 24.39 -11.37 5.96
C ALA A 45 23.58 -11.55 7.28
N GLU A 46 24.22 -11.95 8.37
CA GLU A 46 23.55 -12.37 9.61
C GLU A 46 23.15 -11.22 10.56
N ASN A 47 23.60 -9.98 10.32
CA ASN A 47 23.37 -8.85 11.23
C ASN A 47 22.69 -7.64 10.55
N ILE A 48 21.82 -7.87 9.58
CA ILE A 48 21.09 -6.77 8.94
C ILE A 48 19.83 -6.48 9.75
N ASP A 49 19.78 -5.31 10.40
CA ASP A 49 18.61 -4.85 11.14
C ASP A 49 17.40 -4.72 10.19
N MET A 50 16.27 -5.33 10.57
CA MET A 50 15.01 -5.14 9.88
C MET A 50 14.51 -3.72 10.17
N VAL A 51 14.41 -2.91 9.15
CA VAL A 51 13.96 -1.50 9.24
C VAL A 51 12.45 -1.39 9.12
N GLY A 52 11.84 -2.29 8.36
CA GLY A 52 10.39 -2.26 8.14
C GLY A 52 9.94 -3.28 7.11
N GLU A 53 8.64 -3.35 6.94
CA GLU A 53 8.00 -4.08 5.84
C GLU A 53 6.77 -3.32 5.36
N ALA A 54 6.42 -3.52 4.10
CA ALA A 54 5.19 -3.01 3.50
C ALA A 54 4.52 -4.14 2.71
N GLU A 55 3.20 -4.21 2.77
CA GLU A 55 2.39 -5.16 2.03
C GLU A 55 1.50 -4.41 1.05
N MET A 56 1.58 -4.82 -0.21
CA MET A 56 0.74 -4.30 -1.29
C MET A 56 0.06 -5.45 -2.00
N SER A 57 -1.23 -5.31 -2.26
CA SER A 57 -1.98 -6.20 -3.14
C SER A 57 -2.17 -5.53 -4.49
N CYS A 58 -2.15 -6.34 -5.54
CA CYS A 58 -2.42 -5.91 -6.91
C CYS A 58 -3.51 -6.79 -7.49
N LEU A 59 -4.63 -6.18 -7.91
CA LEU A 59 -5.69 -6.83 -8.66
C LEU A 59 -5.49 -6.52 -10.14
N ASN A 60 -5.31 -7.55 -10.97
CA ASN A 60 -5.21 -7.38 -12.41
C ASN A 60 -6.61 -7.22 -13.03
N LEU A 61 -6.99 -5.97 -13.29
CA LEU A 61 -8.32 -5.61 -13.78
C LEU A 61 -8.57 -6.12 -15.21
N GLU A 62 -7.54 -6.09 -16.08
CA GLU A 62 -7.66 -6.57 -17.46
C GLU A 62 -8.03 -8.07 -17.45
N MET A 63 -7.25 -8.90 -16.74
CA MET A 63 -7.54 -10.33 -16.64
C MET A 63 -8.89 -10.63 -16.01
N MET A 64 -9.28 -9.88 -14.98
CA MET A 64 -10.57 -10.05 -14.34
C MET A 64 -11.72 -9.83 -15.34
N PHE A 65 -11.72 -8.70 -16.04
CA PHE A 65 -12.77 -8.36 -16.99
C PHE A 65 -12.81 -9.32 -18.19
N ASP A 66 -11.66 -9.75 -18.70
CA ASP A 66 -11.55 -10.74 -19.77
C ASP A 66 -12.15 -12.11 -19.39
N ASN A 67 -12.16 -12.44 -18.10
CA ASN A 67 -12.75 -13.67 -17.57
C ASN A 67 -14.17 -13.47 -17.01
N GLY A 68 -14.75 -12.28 -17.17
CA GLY A 68 -16.12 -11.98 -16.70
C GLY A 68 -16.24 -11.87 -15.18
N ILE A 69 -15.12 -11.70 -14.47
CA ILE A 69 -15.09 -11.52 -13.02
C ILE A 69 -15.36 -10.06 -12.69
N THR A 70 -16.29 -9.80 -11.78
CA THR A 70 -16.55 -8.43 -11.33
C THR A 70 -15.54 -7.99 -10.26
N ILE A 71 -15.38 -6.68 -10.11
CA ILE A 71 -14.54 -6.13 -9.03
C ILE A 71 -15.08 -6.55 -7.66
N GLN A 72 -16.41 -6.61 -7.51
CA GLN A 72 -17.02 -7.05 -6.25
C GLN A 72 -16.64 -8.49 -5.92
N ASP A 73 -16.72 -9.41 -6.87
CA ASP A 73 -16.32 -10.81 -6.66
C ASP A 73 -14.86 -10.91 -6.24
N ALA A 74 -13.97 -10.12 -6.89
CA ALA A 74 -12.54 -10.12 -6.55
C ALA A 74 -12.27 -9.60 -5.14
N PHE A 75 -13.02 -8.62 -4.66
CA PHE A 75 -12.88 -8.11 -3.29
C PHE A 75 -13.46 -9.07 -2.26
N GLU A 76 -14.62 -9.70 -2.55
CA GLU A 76 -15.25 -10.66 -1.63
C GLU A 76 -14.43 -11.94 -1.47
N ASP A 77 -13.78 -12.40 -2.54
CA ASP A 77 -13.00 -13.64 -2.57
C ASP A 77 -11.50 -13.41 -2.21
N SER A 78 -11.16 -12.17 -1.88
CA SER A 78 -9.79 -11.83 -1.51
C SER A 78 -9.38 -12.54 -0.21
N PRO A 79 -8.21 -13.20 -0.16
CA PRO A 79 -7.72 -13.87 1.04
C PRO A 79 -7.36 -12.89 2.18
N THR A 80 -7.40 -11.60 1.91
CA THR A 80 -7.14 -10.54 2.88
C THR A 80 -8.46 -9.85 3.23
N ILE A 81 -8.98 -10.14 4.40
CA ILE A 81 -10.25 -9.63 4.95
C ILE A 81 -10.39 -8.10 4.78
N ASN A 82 -9.27 -7.39 4.87
CA ASN A 82 -9.25 -5.92 4.79
C ASN A 82 -9.55 -5.36 3.38
N ILE A 83 -9.38 -6.14 2.31
CA ILE A 83 -9.66 -5.64 0.95
C ILE A 83 -11.17 -5.56 0.71
N ALA A 84 -11.95 -6.52 1.18
CA ALA A 84 -13.40 -6.53 1.02
C ALA A 84 -14.06 -5.27 1.61
N GLU A 85 -13.56 -4.77 2.75
CA GLU A 85 -14.06 -3.56 3.39
C GLU A 85 -13.87 -2.30 2.52
N TYR A 86 -12.84 -2.27 1.66
CA TYR A 86 -12.56 -1.11 0.81
C TYR A 86 -13.47 -1.03 -0.42
N TYR A 87 -14.14 -2.12 -0.79
CA TYR A 87 -15.03 -2.10 -1.96
C TYR A 87 -16.10 -1.03 -1.82
N ASP A 88 -16.86 -1.07 -0.73
CA ASP A 88 -17.95 -0.12 -0.47
C ASP A 88 -17.49 1.34 -0.32
N GLU A 89 -16.22 1.56 -0.03
CA GLU A 89 -15.66 2.89 0.08
C GLU A 89 -15.30 3.48 -1.28
N ILE A 90 -14.73 2.69 -2.18
CA ILE A 90 -14.23 3.12 -3.49
C ILE A 90 -15.32 3.04 -4.55
N PHE A 91 -16.12 1.98 -4.51
CA PHE A 91 -17.06 1.65 -5.58
C PHE A 91 -18.52 1.87 -5.18
N THR A 92 -19.35 2.06 -6.19
CA THR A 92 -20.82 2.01 -6.06
C THR A 92 -21.27 0.55 -6.10
N LYS A 93 -22.56 0.30 -5.79
CA LYS A 93 -23.15 -1.04 -5.93
C LYS A 93 -23.12 -1.58 -7.37
N ASN A 94 -22.90 -0.72 -8.35
CA ASN A 94 -22.79 -1.09 -9.77
C ASN A 94 -21.34 -1.33 -10.20
N GLY A 95 -20.36 -1.30 -9.28
CA GLY A 95 -18.93 -1.45 -9.60
C GLY A 95 -18.26 -0.20 -10.18
N GLU A 96 -18.95 0.94 -10.24
CA GLU A 96 -18.36 2.19 -10.72
C GLU A 96 -17.57 2.88 -9.62
N ILE A 97 -16.51 3.61 -9.97
CA ILE A 97 -15.79 4.44 -9.00
C ILE A 97 -16.71 5.55 -8.49
N ARG A 98 -16.79 5.72 -7.17
CA ARG A 98 -17.59 6.79 -6.56
C ARG A 98 -17.07 8.17 -7.01
N LYS A 99 -17.96 9.10 -7.30
CA LYS A 99 -17.64 10.47 -7.75
C LYS A 99 -16.64 11.21 -6.85
N SER A 100 -16.63 10.91 -5.56
CA SER A 100 -15.66 11.49 -4.62
C SER A 100 -14.22 11.09 -4.91
N PHE A 101 -14.02 9.96 -5.60
CA PHE A 101 -12.71 9.42 -5.98
C PHE A 101 -12.29 9.79 -7.42
N LEU A 102 -13.16 10.41 -8.21
CA LEU A 102 -12.84 10.91 -9.56
C LEU A 102 -11.96 12.16 -9.48
N LYS A 103 -10.70 11.98 -9.07
CA LYS A 103 -9.69 13.02 -8.86
C LYS A 103 -8.30 12.42 -9.05
N ASN A 104 -7.27 13.26 -8.97
CA ASN A 104 -5.87 12.83 -8.98
C ASN A 104 -5.51 11.96 -10.20
N GLY A 105 -5.98 12.36 -11.38
CA GLY A 105 -5.76 11.65 -12.64
C GLY A 105 -6.77 10.53 -12.93
N VAL A 106 -7.72 10.28 -12.02
CA VAL A 106 -8.80 9.30 -12.21
C VAL A 106 -10.02 10.02 -12.79
N ASP A 107 -10.53 9.51 -13.89
CA ASP A 107 -11.77 9.93 -14.55
C ASP A 107 -12.84 8.82 -14.51
N GLU A 108 -13.97 9.05 -15.17
CA GLU A 108 -15.06 8.06 -15.25
C GLU A 108 -14.66 6.79 -16.00
N LEU A 109 -13.63 6.84 -16.83
CA LEU A 109 -13.08 5.71 -17.57
C LEU A 109 -11.95 5.01 -16.81
N GLY A 110 -11.61 5.47 -15.59
CA GLY A 110 -10.45 5.02 -14.84
C GLY A 110 -10.31 3.50 -14.70
N LEU A 111 -11.44 2.80 -14.50
CA LEU A 111 -11.43 1.33 -14.43
C LEU A 111 -11.16 0.66 -15.77
N SER A 112 -11.67 1.21 -16.87
CA SER A 112 -11.50 0.66 -18.21
C SER A 112 -10.12 0.95 -18.81
N THR A 113 -9.41 1.94 -18.27
CA THR A 113 -8.07 2.34 -18.71
C THR A 113 -6.95 1.83 -17.79
N ALA A 114 -7.28 1.46 -16.57
CA ALA A 114 -6.33 0.89 -15.62
C ALA A 114 -6.13 -0.61 -15.93
N GLY A 115 -4.87 -1.03 -16.00
CA GLY A 115 -4.53 -2.46 -16.10
C GLY A 115 -4.65 -3.16 -14.74
N ALA A 116 -4.46 -2.42 -13.65
CA ALA A 116 -4.47 -2.95 -12.29
C ALA A 116 -4.96 -1.94 -11.25
N LEU A 117 -5.42 -2.47 -10.11
CA LEU A 117 -5.64 -1.73 -8.86
C LEU A 117 -4.64 -2.20 -7.81
N HIS A 118 -3.78 -1.30 -7.36
CA HIS A 118 -2.81 -1.53 -6.30
C HIS A 118 -3.36 -1.02 -4.97
N ILE A 119 -3.29 -1.85 -3.93
CA ILE A 119 -3.77 -1.49 -2.59
C ILE A 119 -2.61 -1.60 -1.61
N LEU A 120 -2.20 -0.49 -1.02
CA LEU A 120 -1.23 -0.49 0.07
C LEU A 120 -1.99 -0.82 1.37
N GLN A 121 -1.81 -2.06 1.85
CA GLN A 121 -2.57 -2.60 2.98
C GLN A 121 -1.89 -2.31 4.31
N LEU A 122 -0.59 -2.51 4.37
CA LEU A 122 0.15 -2.51 5.61
C LEU A 122 1.53 -1.91 5.43
N VAL A 123 1.93 -1.05 6.37
CA VAL A 123 3.30 -0.54 6.45
C VAL A 123 3.75 -0.52 7.90
N PHE A 124 4.86 -1.21 8.16
CA PHE A 124 5.61 -1.09 9.40
C PHE A 124 6.97 -0.45 9.12
N ILE A 125 7.31 0.58 9.87
CA ILE A 125 8.67 1.15 9.87
C ILE A 125 9.11 1.24 11.32
N ASP A 126 10.26 0.68 11.66
CA ASP A 126 10.83 0.79 13.00
C ASP A 126 10.98 2.27 13.37
N SER A 127 10.51 2.63 14.57
CA SER A 127 10.48 4.01 15.07
C SER A 127 11.85 4.71 15.03
N LYS A 128 12.94 3.94 15.15
CA LYS A 128 14.33 4.41 14.99
C LYS A 128 14.60 5.04 13.63
N TYR A 129 13.84 4.64 12.59
CA TYR A 129 14.00 5.13 11.23
C TYR A 129 12.88 6.09 10.80
N SER A 130 12.10 6.60 11.77
CA SER A 130 11.15 7.66 11.51
C SER A 130 11.86 8.90 10.95
N GLY A 131 11.28 9.56 9.95
CA GLY A 131 11.89 10.74 9.31
C GLY A 131 12.73 10.46 8.05
N PHE A 132 13.01 9.21 7.71
CA PHE A 132 13.71 8.86 6.45
C PHE A 132 12.80 8.74 5.22
N ASN A 133 11.53 9.10 5.33
CA ASN A 133 10.53 9.01 4.25
C ASN A 133 10.44 7.61 3.61
N LEU A 134 10.70 6.55 4.40
CA LEU A 134 10.79 5.18 3.87
C LEU A 134 9.48 4.72 3.23
N VAL A 135 8.32 5.09 3.79
CA VAL A 135 7.02 4.76 3.21
C VAL A 135 6.91 5.32 1.79
N ALA A 136 7.25 6.60 1.59
CA ALA A 136 7.21 7.24 0.28
C ALA A 136 8.19 6.57 -0.69
N ASN A 137 9.43 6.33 -0.25
CA ASN A 137 10.45 5.68 -1.08
C ASN A 137 10.06 4.28 -1.51
N VAL A 138 9.57 3.45 -0.59
CA VAL A 138 9.13 2.08 -0.88
C VAL A 138 7.95 2.08 -1.84
N THR A 139 6.94 2.93 -1.59
CA THR A 139 5.80 3.07 -2.48
C THR A 139 6.23 3.52 -3.89
N LYS A 140 7.10 4.51 -3.98
CA LYS A 140 7.63 5.00 -5.27
C LYS A 140 8.33 3.88 -6.04
N ILE A 141 9.29 3.19 -5.41
CA ILE A 141 10.04 2.09 -6.04
C ILE A 141 9.09 0.97 -6.48
N TYR A 142 8.10 0.62 -5.66
CA TYR A 142 7.10 -0.37 -6.04
C TYR A 142 6.34 0.06 -7.30
N LEU A 143 5.79 1.27 -7.32
CA LEU A 143 5.02 1.78 -8.45
C LEU A 143 5.85 1.96 -9.72
N GLU A 144 7.14 2.30 -9.61
CA GLU A 144 8.06 2.38 -10.76
C GLU A 144 8.31 1.03 -11.42
N ASN A 145 8.29 -0.06 -10.65
CA ASN A 145 8.64 -1.39 -11.15
C ASN A 145 7.41 -2.26 -11.49
N PHE A 146 6.25 -2.00 -10.89
CA PHE A 146 5.10 -2.90 -10.95
C PHE A 146 3.80 -2.25 -11.42
N ALA A 147 3.76 -0.92 -11.58
CA ALA A 147 2.55 -0.21 -11.98
C ALA A 147 2.75 0.58 -13.27
N ARG A 148 1.75 0.53 -14.16
CA ARG A 148 1.63 1.46 -15.30
C ARG A 148 1.21 2.83 -14.79
N ASN A 149 1.40 3.88 -15.59
CA ASN A 149 1.00 5.24 -15.21
C ASN A 149 -0.49 5.38 -14.90
N THR A 150 -1.32 4.64 -15.63
CA THR A 150 -2.78 4.66 -15.54
C THR A 150 -3.34 3.71 -14.47
N ASP A 151 -2.53 2.81 -13.91
CA ASP A 151 -3.01 1.91 -12.87
C ASP A 151 -3.48 2.68 -11.64
N LEU A 152 -4.50 2.16 -10.99
CA LEU A 152 -5.10 2.78 -9.82
C LEU A 152 -4.35 2.38 -8.56
N VAL A 153 -4.24 3.32 -7.63
CA VAL A 153 -3.62 3.09 -6.31
C VAL A 153 -4.56 3.55 -5.22
N PHE A 154 -4.77 2.71 -4.24
CA PHE A 154 -5.57 3.01 -3.05
C PHE A 154 -4.80 2.72 -1.77
N LEU A 155 -5.01 3.56 -0.77
CA LEU A 155 -4.68 3.25 0.62
C LEU A 155 -5.61 4.00 1.57
N GLN A 156 -5.80 3.42 2.75
CA GLN A 156 -6.48 4.05 3.87
C GLN A 156 -5.47 4.33 5.00
N ALA A 157 -5.52 5.54 5.55
CA ALA A 157 -4.75 5.85 6.75
C ALA A 157 -5.45 5.24 7.97
N PHE A 158 -5.02 4.04 8.35
CA PHE A 158 -5.51 3.34 9.54
C PHE A 158 -4.37 3.08 10.52
N PRO A 159 -4.40 3.67 11.72
CA PRO A 159 -3.35 3.49 12.72
C PRO A 159 -3.45 2.10 13.36
N LEU A 160 -2.37 1.33 13.26
CA LEU A 160 -2.33 -0.08 13.68
C LEU A 160 -2.67 -0.33 15.15
N GLN A 161 -2.41 0.64 16.04
CA GLN A 161 -2.79 0.51 17.45
C GLN A 161 -4.30 0.37 17.71
N HIS A 162 -5.12 0.70 16.71
CA HIS A 162 -6.57 0.54 16.76
C HIS A 162 -7.08 -0.65 15.97
N SER A 163 -6.15 -1.53 15.52
CA SER A 163 -6.51 -2.78 14.86
C SER A 163 -7.08 -3.78 15.86
N GLU A 164 -8.10 -4.50 15.45
CA GLU A 164 -8.62 -5.66 16.20
C GLU A 164 -7.68 -6.86 16.09
N ASP A 165 -6.80 -6.89 15.09
CA ASP A 165 -5.77 -7.91 14.96
C ASP A 165 -4.65 -7.68 15.97
N THR A 166 -4.73 -8.45 17.05
CA THR A 166 -3.76 -8.36 18.16
C THR A 166 -2.36 -8.79 17.76
N ASP A 167 -2.18 -9.61 16.73
CA ASP A 167 -0.86 -10.07 16.28
C ASP A 167 -0.17 -8.98 15.44
N LEU A 168 -0.91 -8.23 14.64
CA LEU A 168 -0.39 -7.01 14.00
C LEU A 168 0.05 -5.98 15.03
N VAL A 169 -0.74 -5.74 16.08
CA VAL A 169 -0.38 -4.82 17.18
C VAL A 169 0.88 -5.29 17.90
N LYS A 170 0.98 -6.59 18.23
CA LYS A 170 2.18 -7.18 18.85
C LYS A 170 3.40 -7.06 17.93
N LYS A 171 3.25 -7.28 16.63
CA LYS A 171 4.32 -7.14 15.65
C LYS A 171 4.82 -5.69 15.62
N ALA A 172 3.91 -4.71 15.54
CA ALA A 172 4.26 -3.29 15.55
C ALA A 172 5.04 -2.89 16.81
N THR A 173 4.61 -3.33 17.99
CA THR A 173 5.27 -2.96 19.27
C THR A 173 6.58 -3.71 19.49
N LYS A 174 6.62 -5.03 19.29
CA LYS A 174 7.78 -5.85 19.66
C LYS A 174 8.89 -5.84 18.63
N ILE A 175 8.54 -5.86 17.33
CA ILE A 175 9.52 -5.94 16.24
C ILE A 175 9.91 -4.53 15.79
N TYR A 176 8.92 -3.66 15.57
CA TYR A 176 9.13 -2.32 15.01
C TYR A 176 9.16 -1.19 16.04
N ARG A 177 9.15 -1.54 17.34
CA ARG A 177 9.34 -0.62 18.47
C ARG A 177 8.39 0.59 18.46
N HIS A 178 7.18 0.39 17.95
CA HIS A 178 6.18 1.45 17.99
C HIS A 178 5.71 1.67 19.43
N ASP A 179 5.89 2.90 19.91
CA ASP A 179 5.36 3.35 21.19
C ASP A 179 3.98 3.99 20.92
N PHE A 180 2.94 3.23 21.17
CA PHE A 180 1.58 3.67 20.93
C PHE A 180 1.09 4.58 22.06
N THR A 181 0.87 5.85 21.73
CA THR A 181 0.28 6.81 22.67
C THR A 181 -1.23 6.58 22.77
N ALA A 182 -1.77 6.81 23.95
CA ALA A 182 -3.22 6.66 24.23
C ALA A 182 -4.04 7.84 23.66
N ASN A 183 -4.03 8.02 22.36
CA ASN A 183 -4.88 8.99 21.67
C ASN A 183 -6.20 8.31 21.24
N SER A 184 -7.20 9.12 20.89
CA SER A 184 -8.39 8.57 20.24
C SER A 184 -8.09 8.10 18.81
N LYS A 185 -8.85 7.11 18.34
CA LYS A 185 -8.75 6.57 16.98
C LYS A 185 -8.81 7.69 15.92
N GLU A 186 -9.73 8.63 16.09
CA GLU A 186 -9.92 9.76 15.16
C GLU A 186 -8.69 10.69 15.12
N THR A 187 -8.07 10.93 16.27
CA THR A 187 -6.86 11.75 16.37
C THR A 187 -5.69 11.09 15.62
N ASP A 188 -5.51 9.80 15.83
CA ASP A 188 -4.42 9.06 15.20
C ASP A 188 -4.63 8.88 13.69
N ILE A 189 -5.87 8.63 13.24
CA ILE A 189 -6.23 8.63 11.81
C ILE A 189 -5.88 9.98 11.18
N LYS A 190 -6.26 11.09 11.83
CA LYS A 190 -5.96 12.43 11.32
C LYS A 190 -4.47 12.69 11.20
N ARG A 191 -3.69 12.32 12.23
CA ARG A 191 -2.22 12.47 12.23
C ARG A 191 -1.56 11.66 11.12
N LEU A 192 -1.98 10.40 10.95
CA LEU A 192 -1.46 9.52 9.90
C LEU A 192 -1.84 10.03 8.51
N ALA A 193 -3.08 10.48 8.33
CA ALA A 193 -3.52 11.05 7.06
C ALA A 193 -2.76 12.35 6.70
N GLU A 194 -2.47 13.23 7.67
CA GLU A 194 -1.63 14.40 7.41
C GLU A 194 -0.17 14.01 7.11
N HIS A 195 0.33 12.93 7.73
CA HIS A 195 1.66 12.40 7.39
C HIS A 195 1.72 11.92 5.94
N TYR A 196 0.75 11.09 5.50
CA TYR A 196 0.70 10.58 4.13
C TYR A 196 0.53 11.71 3.11
N LYS A 197 -0.31 12.71 3.40
CA LYS A 197 -0.42 13.91 2.57
C LYS A 197 0.93 14.65 2.44
N ARG A 198 1.65 14.80 3.55
CA ARG A 198 2.95 15.50 3.58
C ARG A 198 4.02 14.79 2.75
N ILE A 199 4.01 13.46 2.69
CA ILE A 199 4.93 12.68 1.86
C ILE A 199 4.46 12.54 0.40
N GLY A 200 3.41 13.28 0.01
CA GLY A 200 3.00 13.44 -1.39
C GLY A 200 1.89 12.52 -1.87
N PHE A 201 1.27 11.73 -0.98
CA PHE A 201 0.16 10.86 -1.41
C PHE A 201 -1.09 11.69 -1.72
N PRO A 202 -1.79 11.40 -2.85
CA PRO A 202 -2.97 12.14 -3.29
C PRO A 202 -4.19 11.82 -2.42
N ARG A 203 -4.56 12.75 -1.53
CA ARG A 203 -5.65 12.58 -0.57
C ARG A 203 -7.01 12.93 -1.18
N ILE A 204 -8.03 12.14 -0.84
CA ILE A 204 -9.42 12.43 -1.21
C ILE A 204 -10.05 13.38 -0.19
N GLY A 205 -10.09 14.66 -0.54
CA GLY A 205 -10.68 15.70 0.30
C GLY A 205 -10.03 15.77 1.70
N LYS A 206 -10.85 15.64 2.76
CA LYS A 206 -10.40 15.59 4.16
C LYS A 206 -10.54 14.19 4.78
N THR A 207 -10.79 13.16 3.98
CA THR A 207 -10.97 11.79 4.42
C THR A 207 -9.65 11.15 4.85
N ALA A 208 -9.70 9.90 5.32
CA ALA A 208 -8.52 9.08 5.57
C ALA A 208 -8.04 8.33 4.30
N HIS A 209 -8.72 8.55 3.15
CA HIS A 209 -8.45 7.82 1.92
C HIS A 209 -7.51 8.59 0.99
N PHE A 210 -6.65 7.83 0.32
CA PHE A 210 -5.72 8.27 -0.71
C PHE A 210 -5.97 7.43 -1.94
N PHE A 211 -6.25 8.09 -3.06
CA PHE A 211 -6.62 7.43 -4.30
C PHE A 211 -6.19 8.27 -5.49
N GLY A 212 -5.71 7.61 -6.51
CA GLY A 212 -5.28 8.27 -7.74
C GLY A 212 -4.63 7.27 -8.68
N THR A 213 -4.12 7.77 -9.80
CA THR A 213 -3.28 6.96 -10.69
C THR A 213 -1.88 6.76 -10.08
N ALA A 214 -1.18 5.71 -10.50
CA ALA A 214 0.21 5.44 -10.08
C ALA A 214 1.12 6.63 -10.45
N GLU A 215 0.86 7.30 -11.56
CA GLU A 215 1.56 8.53 -11.94
C GLU A 215 1.34 9.64 -10.91
N SER A 216 0.09 9.87 -10.48
CA SER A 216 -0.23 10.92 -9.50
C SER A 216 0.47 10.69 -8.16
N PHE A 217 0.60 9.43 -7.73
CA PHE A 217 1.37 9.07 -6.53
C PHE A 217 2.86 9.34 -6.72
N ARG A 218 3.46 8.88 -7.83
CA ARG A 218 4.90 9.12 -8.09
C ARG A 218 5.24 10.61 -8.14
N VAL A 219 4.48 11.38 -8.90
CA VAL A 219 4.68 12.84 -9.02
C VAL A 219 4.49 13.54 -7.68
N GLY A 220 3.50 13.13 -6.89
CA GLY A 220 3.27 13.69 -5.56
C GLY A 220 4.44 13.42 -4.61
N ILE A 221 4.95 12.18 -4.58
CA ILE A 221 6.10 11.78 -3.77
C ILE A 221 7.36 12.56 -4.17
N GLU A 222 7.64 12.68 -5.47
CA GLU A 222 8.80 13.42 -5.97
C GLU A 222 8.79 14.87 -5.52
N ARG A 223 7.67 15.56 -5.71
CA ARG A 223 7.50 16.94 -5.24
C ARG A 223 7.68 17.10 -3.74
N ALA A 224 7.22 16.12 -2.95
CA ALA A 224 7.38 16.16 -1.50
C ALA A 224 8.82 15.90 -1.05
N MET A 225 9.63 15.21 -1.85
CA MET A 225 11.06 14.95 -1.56
C MET A 225 11.98 16.11 -1.96
N GLU A 226 11.53 16.98 -2.87
CA GLU A 226 12.29 18.16 -3.33
C GLU A 226 12.17 19.36 -2.37
N ASN A 227 11.13 19.37 -1.50
CA ASN A 227 10.86 20.41 -0.49
C ASN A 227 11.36 20.03 0.90
#